data_b534407aa480cb92064863a3cd671d19
#
_entry.id   b534407aa480cb92064863a3cd671d19
#
_cell.length_a   1.000
_cell.length_b   1.000
_cell.length_c   1.000
_cell.angle_alpha   90.00
_cell.angle_beta   90.00
_cell.angle_gamma   90.00
#
_symmetry.space_group_name_H-M   'P 1'
#
loop_
_entity.id
_entity.type
_entity.pdbx_description
1 polymer ?
#
loop_
_entity_poly.entity_id
_entity_poly.type
_entity_poly.pdbx_seq_one_letter_code
_entity_poly.pdbx_strand_id
1 'polypeptide(L)'
;DGNEVKDSIADFGMYVSENPFKPCDSVKEPAKREWHDEHGDDEYIGKDGLYMAAYENKVKFLFKGDAFGANEKCKAFIDYLRKSGMMKMYCDFNKIGRKHVRLKSIDPDLYRYPGSEDLLVLSITFKINDPVTDINPIMDAQGRISNLG
;
A
#
# COMPACT_ATOMS: atom_id res chain seq x y z
N ASP A 1 0.27 2.80 14.92
CA ASP A 1 0.35 3.96 15.76
C ASP A 1 0.86 5.17 14.99
N GLY A 2 0.15 6.31 15.04
CA GLY A 2 0.40 7.43 14.13
C GLY A 2 1.76 8.10 14.27
N ASN A 3 2.53 7.78 15.28
CA ASN A 3 3.80 8.44 15.57
C ASN A 3 5.02 7.54 15.35
N GLU A 4 4.85 6.28 15.00
CA GLU A 4 5.95 5.36 14.77
C GLU A 4 6.19 5.18 13.28
N VAL A 5 7.42 5.46 12.82
CA VAL A 5 7.84 5.28 11.43
C VAL A 5 8.71 4.03 11.34
N LYS A 6 8.33 3.10 10.47
CA LYS A 6 9.08 1.88 10.20
C LYS A 6 9.58 1.87 8.77
N ASP A 7 10.82 1.47 8.58
CA ASP A 7 11.43 1.26 7.28
C ASP A 7 11.35 -0.23 6.92
N SER A 8 10.91 -0.55 5.71
CA SER A 8 10.72 -1.94 5.31
C SER A 8 12.02 -2.74 5.27
N ILE A 9 13.10 -2.12 4.83
CA ILE A 9 14.41 -2.79 4.75
C ILE A 9 15.08 -2.83 6.11
N ALA A 10 15.16 -1.68 6.81
CA ALA A 10 15.88 -1.58 8.07
C ALA A 10 15.20 -2.31 9.22
N ASP A 11 13.87 -2.24 9.31
CA ASP A 11 13.13 -2.79 10.45
C ASP A 11 12.65 -4.23 10.21
N PHE A 12 12.33 -4.59 8.97
CA PHE A 12 11.76 -5.90 8.64
C PHE A 12 12.61 -6.73 7.70
N GLY A 13 13.65 -6.15 7.11
CA GLY A 13 14.53 -6.85 6.18
C GLY A 13 13.84 -7.33 4.90
N MET A 14 12.83 -6.60 4.44
CA MET A 14 12.10 -6.95 3.25
C MET A 14 12.32 -5.95 2.13
N TYR A 15 12.27 -6.46 0.90
CA TYR A 15 12.44 -5.68 -0.31
C TYR A 15 11.14 -5.66 -1.11
N VAL A 16 10.81 -4.53 -1.69
CA VAL A 16 9.64 -4.38 -2.55
C VAL A 16 10.06 -4.58 -4.00
N SER A 17 9.44 -5.51 -4.69
CA SER A 17 9.80 -5.83 -6.08
C SER A 17 9.01 -5.04 -7.12
N GLU A 18 7.87 -4.47 -6.74
CA GLU A 18 7.01 -3.70 -7.62
C GLU A 18 6.61 -2.39 -6.96
N ASN A 19 6.29 -1.39 -7.79
CA ASN A 19 5.88 -0.09 -7.31
C ASN A 19 4.53 -0.18 -6.57
N PRO A 20 4.48 0.20 -5.28
CA PRO A 20 3.27 0.01 -4.48
C PRO A 20 2.16 1.02 -4.71
N PHE A 21 2.43 2.14 -5.36
CA PHE A 21 1.41 3.19 -5.49
C PHE A 21 1.26 3.69 -6.91
N LYS A 22 0.01 3.98 -7.25
CA LYS A 22 -0.37 4.62 -8.51
C LYS A 22 -0.77 6.06 -8.24
N PRO A 23 -0.48 6.99 -9.15
CA PRO A 23 -0.93 8.37 -9.00
C PRO A 23 -2.46 8.51 -9.10
N CYS A 24 -3.09 7.64 -9.86
CA CYS A 24 -4.54 7.57 -9.97
C CYS A 24 -4.96 6.17 -10.41
N ASP A 25 -6.20 5.82 -10.15
CA ASP A 25 -6.76 4.56 -10.60
C ASP A 25 -8.14 4.80 -11.24
N SER A 26 -9.20 4.78 -10.47
CA SER A 26 -10.55 4.89 -11.02
C SER A 26 -11.33 6.06 -10.41
N VAL A 27 -12.37 6.48 -11.10
CA VAL A 27 -13.25 7.55 -10.68
C VAL A 27 -14.49 6.94 -10.04
N LYS A 28 -15.03 7.58 -9.00
CA LYS A 28 -16.31 7.17 -8.45
C LYS A 28 -17.42 7.37 -9.47
N GLU A 29 -18.30 6.37 -9.56
CA GLU A 29 -19.50 6.50 -10.37
C GLU A 29 -20.39 7.59 -9.79
N PRO A 30 -20.76 8.61 -10.57
CA PRO A 30 -21.71 9.61 -10.11
C PRO A 30 -23.11 9.03 -9.98
N ALA A 31 -23.95 9.69 -9.20
CA ALA A 31 -25.36 9.33 -9.13
C ALA A 31 -25.99 9.47 -10.51
N LYS A 32 -26.69 8.46 -10.96
CA LYS A 32 -27.28 8.44 -12.30
C LYS A 32 -28.73 7.97 -12.27
N ARG A 33 -29.46 8.39 -13.30
CA ARG A 33 -30.79 7.86 -13.60
C ARG A 33 -30.80 7.29 -15.02
N GLU A 34 -31.38 6.13 -15.15
CA GLU A 34 -31.66 5.48 -16.44
C GLU A 34 -33.14 5.66 -16.73
N TRP A 35 -33.49 6.49 -17.69
CA TRP A 35 -34.85 6.68 -18.11
C TRP A 35 -35.19 5.66 -19.20
N HIS A 36 -36.30 4.98 -19.05
CA HIS A 36 -36.69 3.89 -19.92
C HIS A 36 -36.96 4.35 -21.39
N ASP A 37 -37.34 5.57 -21.57
CA ASP A 37 -37.71 6.18 -22.86
C ASP A 37 -36.63 7.11 -23.45
N GLU A 38 -35.46 7.13 -22.88
CA GLU A 38 -34.36 7.98 -23.34
C GLU A 38 -33.10 7.16 -23.62
N HIS A 39 -32.28 7.67 -24.53
CA HIS A 39 -30.95 7.06 -24.77
C HIS A 39 -29.94 7.53 -23.74
N GLY A 40 -29.16 6.58 -23.23
CA GLY A 40 -28.09 6.88 -22.29
C GLY A 40 -28.55 7.09 -20.86
N ASP A 41 -27.71 7.68 -20.08
CA ASP A 41 -27.91 7.92 -18.65
C ASP A 41 -27.84 9.42 -18.34
N ASP A 42 -28.64 9.85 -17.36
CA ASP A 42 -28.50 11.16 -16.75
C ASP A 42 -27.61 11.04 -15.51
N GLU A 43 -26.44 11.66 -15.55
CA GLU A 43 -25.49 11.63 -14.44
C GLU A 43 -25.42 12.98 -13.73
N TYR A 44 -25.40 12.94 -12.40
CA TYR A 44 -25.19 14.13 -11.59
C TYR A 44 -23.71 14.35 -11.32
N ILE A 45 -23.16 15.42 -11.84
CA ILE A 45 -21.78 15.83 -11.59
C ILE A 45 -21.81 17.17 -10.87
N GLY A 46 -21.28 17.21 -9.63
CA GLY A 46 -21.24 18.41 -8.83
C GLY A 46 -20.27 19.47 -9.35
N LYS A 47 -20.28 20.62 -8.73
CA LYS A 47 -19.43 21.75 -9.12
C LYS A 47 -17.92 21.47 -9.04
N ASP A 48 -17.52 20.54 -8.19
CA ASP A 48 -16.13 20.17 -7.99
C ASP A 48 -15.66 19.07 -8.95
N GLY A 49 -16.53 18.65 -9.87
CA GLY A 49 -16.23 17.62 -10.84
C GLY A 49 -16.39 16.20 -10.32
N LEU A 50 -15.58 15.31 -10.82
CA LEU A 50 -15.61 13.91 -10.45
C LEU A 50 -14.65 13.60 -9.29
N TYR A 51 -15.03 12.67 -8.45
CA TYR A 51 -14.22 12.23 -7.32
C TYR A 51 -13.53 10.91 -7.62
N MET A 52 -12.33 10.74 -7.08
CA MET A 52 -11.58 9.50 -7.25
C MET A 52 -12.08 8.42 -6.30
N ALA A 53 -12.14 7.19 -6.80
CA ALA A 53 -12.53 6.03 -5.99
C ALA A 53 -11.34 5.49 -5.19
N ALA A 54 -11.65 4.87 -4.05
CA ALA A 54 -10.68 4.05 -3.35
C ALA A 54 -10.22 2.91 -4.28
N TYR A 55 -8.96 2.51 -4.16
CA TYR A 55 -8.42 1.44 -5.00
C TYR A 55 -7.62 0.43 -4.19
N GLU A 56 -7.35 -0.69 -4.80
CA GLU A 56 -6.55 -1.75 -4.22
C GLU A 56 -5.24 -1.87 -4.99
N ASN A 57 -4.17 -2.13 -4.28
CA ASN A 57 -2.86 -2.30 -4.87
C ASN A 57 -2.18 -3.56 -4.33
N LYS A 58 -1.71 -4.40 -5.23
CA LYS A 58 -1.01 -5.63 -4.89
C LYS A 58 0.49 -5.38 -4.98
N VAL A 59 1.18 -5.64 -3.89
CA VAL A 59 2.62 -5.40 -3.76
C VAL A 59 3.32 -6.72 -3.45
N LYS A 60 4.39 -7.02 -4.16
CA LYS A 60 5.25 -8.16 -3.86
C LYS A 60 6.36 -7.75 -2.92
N PHE A 61 6.47 -8.49 -1.85
CA PHE A 61 7.55 -8.34 -0.88
C PHE A 61 8.46 -9.54 -0.91
N LEU A 62 9.75 -9.26 -0.81
CA LEU A 62 10.80 -10.26 -0.78
C LEU A 62 11.45 -10.24 0.59
N PHE A 63 11.41 -11.36 1.27
CA PHE A 63 12.08 -11.54 2.56
C PHE A 63 13.27 -12.45 2.36
N LYS A 64 14.44 -11.95 2.72
CA LYS A 64 15.67 -12.70 2.69
C LYS A 64 16.15 -12.90 4.12
N GLY A 65 16.36 -14.13 4.53
CA GLY A 65 16.80 -14.47 5.87
C GLY A 65 17.93 -15.48 5.86
N ASP A 66 18.79 -15.37 6.84
CA ASP A 66 19.80 -16.39 7.09
C ASP A 66 19.12 -17.58 7.75
N ALA A 67 19.25 -18.76 7.15
CA ALA A 67 18.79 -20.05 7.72
C ALA A 67 17.35 -20.05 8.17
N PHE A 68 16.41 -19.73 8.27
CA PHE A 68 15.01 -19.75 8.73
C PHE A 68 14.48 -18.36 9.16
N GLY A 69 15.32 -17.33 9.08
CA GLY A 69 14.94 -15.98 9.50
C GLY A 69 13.86 -15.29 8.64
N ALA A 70 13.70 -15.70 7.38
CA ALA A 70 12.71 -15.10 6.48
C ALA A 70 11.26 -15.27 6.98
N ASN A 71 10.94 -16.45 7.52
CA ASN A 71 9.60 -16.71 8.06
C ASN A 71 9.30 -15.86 9.29
N GLU A 72 10.28 -15.70 10.19
CA GLU A 72 10.13 -14.85 11.36
C GLU A 72 9.94 -13.39 11.00
N LYS A 73 10.69 -12.89 10.04
CA LYS A 73 10.57 -11.52 9.53
C LYS A 73 9.19 -11.29 8.89
N CYS A 74 8.72 -12.27 8.13
CA CYS A 74 7.40 -12.21 7.50
C CYS A 74 6.28 -12.14 8.55
N LYS A 75 6.34 -12.99 9.58
CA LYS A 75 5.36 -12.98 10.66
C LYS A 75 5.35 -11.65 11.40
N ALA A 76 6.52 -11.12 11.71
CA ALA A 76 6.64 -9.84 12.40
C ALA A 76 6.02 -8.70 11.59
N PHE A 77 6.26 -8.69 10.29
CA PHE A 77 5.70 -7.68 9.39
C PHE A 77 4.18 -7.79 9.26
N ILE A 78 3.66 -8.99 9.09
CA ILE A 78 2.21 -9.22 9.00
C ILE A 78 1.52 -8.82 10.30
N ASP A 79 2.09 -9.18 11.45
CA ASP A 79 1.54 -8.78 12.75
C ASP A 79 1.54 -7.26 12.91
N TYR A 80 2.58 -6.59 12.48
CA TYR A 80 2.65 -5.13 12.51
C TYR A 80 1.54 -4.50 11.65
N LEU A 81 1.36 -4.98 10.42
CA LEU A 81 0.31 -4.49 9.53
C LEU A 81 -1.10 -4.72 10.11
N ARG A 82 -1.32 -5.90 10.65
CA ARG A 82 -2.61 -6.28 11.24
C ARG A 82 -2.96 -5.41 12.44
N LYS A 83 -2.00 -5.20 13.33
CA LYS A 83 -2.19 -4.42 14.55
C LYS A 83 -2.30 -2.92 14.28
N SER A 84 -1.66 -2.43 13.23
CA SER A 84 -1.70 -1.02 12.88
C SER A 84 -3.06 -0.55 12.38
N GLY A 85 -3.85 -1.44 11.77
CA GLY A 85 -5.13 -1.07 11.19
C GLY A 85 -4.97 -0.09 10.03
N MET A 86 -5.49 1.11 10.19
CA MET A 86 -5.28 2.20 9.23
C MET A 86 -3.90 2.80 9.44
N MET A 87 -3.14 2.91 8.37
CA MET A 87 -1.75 3.38 8.43
C MET A 87 -1.45 4.36 7.29
N LYS A 88 -0.35 5.05 7.45
CA LYS A 88 0.25 5.87 6.41
C LYS A 88 1.38 5.07 5.77
N MET A 89 1.42 5.04 4.45
CA MET A 89 2.48 4.37 3.70
C MET A 89 3.11 5.34 2.72
N TYR A 90 4.42 5.28 2.60
CA TYR A 90 5.18 6.13 1.69
C TYR A 90 6.21 5.29 0.95
N CYS A 91 6.28 5.47 -0.37
CA CYS A 91 7.29 4.85 -1.20
C CYS A 91 8.35 5.88 -1.57
N ASP A 92 9.57 5.66 -1.11
CA ASP A 92 10.68 6.58 -1.35
C ASP A 92 11.15 6.56 -2.82
N PHE A 93 10.93 5.47 -3.54
CA PHE A 93 11.35 5.32 -4.92
C PHE A 93 10.56 6.26 -5.86
N ASN A 94 9.25 6.24 -5.80
CA ASN A 94 8.41 7.08 -6.65
C ASN A 94 7.87 8.33 -5.96
N LYS A 95 8.21 8.55 -4.70
CA LYS A 95 7.81 9.72 -3.90
C LYS A 95 6.29 9.87 -3.75
N ILE A 96 5.58 8.75 -3.76
CA ILE A 96 4.13 8.74 -3.55
C ILE A 96 3.82 8.12 -2.19
N GLY A 97 2.98 8.81 -1.42
CA GLY A 97 2.49 8.30 -0.15
C GLY A 97 1.00 8.46 -0.04
N ARG A 98 0.37 7.57 0.72
CA ARG A 98 -1.07 7.60 0.97
C ARG A 98 -1.36 7.45 2.45
N LYS A 99 -2.34 8.22 2.91
CA LYS A 99 -2.90 8.10 4.25
C LYS A 99 -3.92 6.98 4.26
N HIS A 100 -4.56 6.59 5.18
CA HIS A 100 -5.71 5.66 5.24
C HIS A 100 -5.54 4.41 4.37
N VAL A 101 -4.41 3.74 4.54
CA VAL A 101 -4.11 2.46 3.89
C VAL A 101 -4.31 1.34 4.90
N ARG A 102 -4.91 0.24 4.47
CA ARG A 102 -5.07 -0.94 5.33
C ARG A 102 -4.70 -2.22 4.60
N LEU A 103 -4.34 -3.22 5.37
CA LEU A 103 -4.16 -4.57 4.86
C LEU A 103 -5.51 -5.15 4.43
N LYS A 104 -5.57 -5.70 3.23
CA LYS A 104 -6.79 -6.37 2.74
C LYS A 104 -6.62 -7.88 2.68
N SER A 105 -5.61 -8.35 1.98
CA SER A 105 -5.38 -9.79 1.81
C SER A 105 -3.90 -10.11 1.63
N ILE A 106 -3.56 -11.35 1.85
CA ILE A 106 -2.20 -11.87 1.74
C ILE A 106 -2.24 -13.13 0.89
N ASP A 107 -1.47 -13.14 -0.20
CA ASP A 107 -1.27 -14.30 -1.06
C ASP A 107 0.16 -14.81 -0.86
N PRO A 108 0.35 -15.91 -0.13
CA PRO A 108 1.68 -16.45 0.08
C PRO A 108 2.16 -17.23 -1.15
N ASP A 109 3.19 -16.73 -1.79
CA ASP A 109 3.98 -17.48 -2.77
C ASP A 109 5.28 -17.85 -2.08
N LEU A 110 5.31 -19.04 -1.53
CA LEU A 110 6.45 -19.50 -0.75
C LEU A 110 7.47 -20.16 -1.67
N TYR A 111 8.57 -19.49 -1.91
CA TYR A 111 9.72 -20.07 -2.57
C TYR A 111 10.83 -20.30 -1.54
N ARG A 112 11.23 -21.54 -1.40
CA ARG A 112 12.41 -21.86 -0.65
C ARG A 112 13.48 -22.35 -1.61
N TYR A 113 14.58 -21.62 -1.70
CA TYR A 113 15.71 -22.07 -2.45
C TYR A 113 16.44 -23.18 -1.68
N PRO A 114 16.70 -24.34 -2.30
CA PRO A 114 17.58 -25.34 -1.70
C PRO A 114 19.00 -24.78 -1.67
N GLY A 115 19.46 -24.37 -0.50
CA GLY A 115 20.77 -23.77 -0.33
C GLY A 115 20.88 -23.05 1.00
N SER A 116 21.76 -22.10 1.09
CA SER A 116 22.14 -21.43 2.33
C SER A 116 21.23 -20.26 2.76
N GLU A 117 20.29 -19.82 1.91
CA GLU A 117 19.47 -18.66 2.20
C GLU A 117 17.98 -18.97 2.02
N ASP A 118 17.18 -18.59 3.00
CA ASP A 118 15.73 -18.60 2.89
C ASP A 118 15.25 -17.40 2.09
N LEU A 119 14.45 -17.67 1.06
CA LEU A 119 13.81 -16.64 0.28
C LEU A 119 12.31 -16.86 0.32
N LEU A 120 11.60 -15.86 0.84
CA LEU A 120 10.15 -15.88 0.92
C LEU A 120 9.58 -14.74 0.08
N VAL A 121 8.74 -15.07 -0.88
CA VAL A 121 8.02 -14.08 -1.70
C VAL A 121 6.57 -14.06 -1.26
N LEU A 122 6.06 -12.88 -0.97
CA LEU A 122 4.71 -12.68 -0.47
C LEU A 122 4.04 -11.54 -1.23
N SER A 123 2.85 -11.77 -1.71
CA SER A 123 2.04 -10.71 -2.31
C SER A 123 0.99 -10.24 -1.32
N ILE A 124 1.00 -8.96 -1.01
CA ILE A 124 0.05 -8.35 -0.09
C ILE A 124 -0.79 -7.33 -0.85
N THR A 125 -2.10 -7.42 -0.70
CA THR A 125 -3.03 -6.46 -1.27
C THR A 125 -3.41 -5.45 -0.20
N PHE A 126 -3.17 -4.18 -0.49
CA PHE A 126 -3.56 -3.06 0.36
C PHE A 126 -4.76 -2.35 -0.24
N LYS A 127 -5.68 -1.94 0.61
CA LYS A 127 -6.76 -1.06 0.21
C LYS A 127 -6.40 0.38 0.55
N ILE A 128 -6.40 1.24 -0.46
CA ILE A 128 -6.08 2.65 -0.32
C ILE A 128 -7.38 3.44 -0.34
N ASN A 129 -7.78 3.94 0.81
CA ASN A 129 -9.06 4.61 0.98
C ASN A 129 -9.03 6.09 0.61
N ASP A 130 -7.86 6.70 0.67
CA ASP A 130 -7.65 8.09 0.24
C ASP A 130 -6.72 8.10 -0.97
N PRO A 131 -7.27 8.20 -2.20
CA PRO A 131 -6.45 8.08 -3.41
C PRO A 131 -5.81 9.40 -3.87
N VAL A 132 -6.06 10.52 -3.21
CA VAL A 132 -5.70 11.84 -3.71
C VAL A 132 -4.69 12.55 -2.82
N THR A 133 -4.84 12.46 -1.50
CA THR A 133 -4.00 13.20 -0.55
C THR A 133 -2.60 12.62 -0.49
N ASP A 134 -1.61 13.41 -0.86
CA ASP A 134 -0.21 13.01 -0.82
C ASP A 134 0.40 13.26 0.56
N ILE A 135 1.39 12.45 0.89
CA ILE A 135 2.20 12.60 2.09
C ILE A 135 3.45 13.40 1.75
N ASN A 136 3.73 14.42 2.55
CA ASN A 136 4.98 15.16 2.49
C ASN A 136 5.83 14.74 3.71
N PRO A 137 6.77 13.80 3.54
CA PRO A 137 7.54 13.30 4.67
C PRO A 137 8.50 14.36 5.21
N ILE A 138 8.69 14.36 6.52
CA ILE A 138 9.65 15.20 7.20
C ILE A 138 10.94 14.41 7.35
N MET A 139 12.02 14.95 6.82
CA MET A 139 13.36 14.36 6.90
C MET A 139 14.12 14.86 8.12
N ASP A 140 14.95 14.00 8.70
CA ASP A 140 15.88 14.39 9.73
C ASP A 140 17.20 14.94 9.13
N ALA A 141 18.15 15.33 9.98
CA ALA A 141 19.42 15.87 9.55
C ALA A 141 20.29 14.90 8.74
N GLN A 142 20.03 13.60 8.85
CA GLN A 142 20.73 12.54 8.12
C GLN A 142 20.01 12.13 6.82
N GLY A 143 18.91 12.78 6.48
CA GLY A 143 18.14 12.47 5.28
C GLY A 143 17.19 11.29 5.45
N ARG A 144 16.93 10.83 6.65
CA ARG A 144 15.96 9.77 6.96
C ARG A 144 14.60 10.37 7.21
N ILE A 145 13.56 9.62 6.88
CA ILE A 145 12.19 10.03 7.15
C ILE A 145 11.92 9.88 8.65
N SER A 146 11.70 11.01 9.32
CA SER A 146 11.38 11.02 10.76
C SER A 146 9.87 11.04 11.02
N ASN A 147 9.08 11.56 10.09
CA ASN A 147 7.64 11.64 10.22
C ASN A 147 7.01 11.63 8.82
N LEU A 148 5.88 10.99 8.70
CA LEU A 148 5.13 10.95 7.43
C LEU A 148 4.10 12.07 7.27
N GLY A 149 4.05 12.97 8.20
CA GLY A 149 3.16 14.13 8.11
C GLY A 149 1.76 13.93 8.67
#